data_5004cf4ea7a5832987b370d085d7cc77
#
_entry.id   5004cf4ea7a5832987b370d085d7cc77
#
_cell.length_a   1.000
_cell.length_b   1.000
_cell.length_c   1.000
_cell.angle_alpha   90.00
_cell.angle_beta   90.00
_cell.angle_gamma   90.00
#
_symmetry.space_group_name_H-M   'P 1'
#
loop_
_entity.id
_entity.type
_entity.pdbx_description
1 polymer ?
#
loop_
_entity_poly.entity_id
_entity_poly.type
_entity_poly.pdbx_seq_one_letter_code
_entity_poly.pdbx_strand_id
1 'polypeptide(L)'
;MNKGIEIQYNLLNLPSQVKFSDGSTITYTYGADGVKLRTVHKIGGVTTTTDYCDNVIYENGTAKQLLTEEGYVSLSDKKYHYYLKDHQGNNRVVTDQAGGMEEANYYYPFGGVFLSNGNDVQAYKYNGKELDTKKGLNWYDYGAREYDAVLGRWHVMDPSSEKYYGVSPYTYCKNNPILRIDIDGKDDYVVNKNGYVFFWKIQNMKIREIEFIILMENINRSR
;
A
#
# COMPACT_ATOMS: atom_id res chain seq x y z
N MET A 1 -14.20 -4.21 -15.25
CA MET A 1 -15.27 -5.00 -14.58
C MET A 1 -15.97 -4.06 -13.60
N ASN A 2 -17.28 -3.88 -13.72
CA ASN A 2 -18.02 -3.05 -12.77
C ASN A 2 -18.21 -3.87 -11.48
N LYS A 3 -17.62 -3.42 -10.36
CA LYS A 3 -17.74 -4.10 -9.06
C LYS A 3 -19.13 -3.93 -8.42
N GLY A 4 -20.05 -3.19 -9.05
CA GLY A 4 -21.39 -2.91 -8.50
C GLY A 4 -21.34 -2.17 -7.16
N ILE A 5 -20.38 -1.26 -7.01
CA ILE A 5 -20.18 -0.45 -5.82
C ILE A 5 -20.49 1.02 -6.08
N GLU A 6 -20.94 1.71 -5.05
CA GLU A 6 -21.10 3.16 -4.99
C GLU A 6 -20.04 3.71 -4.02
N ILE A 7 -19.32 4.77 -4.43
CA ILE A 7 -18.25 5.34 -3.63
C ILE A 7 -18.59 6.80 -3.34
N GLN A 8 -18.51 7.18 -2.07
CA GLN A 8 -18.56 8.58 -1.63
C GLN A 8 -17.16 9.03 -1.25
N TYR A 9 -16.82 10.26 -1.60
CA TYR A 9 -15.52 10.86 -1.31
C TYR A 9 -15.66 12.05 -0.36
N ASN A 10 -14.62 12.29 0.44
CA ASN A 10 -14.48 13.47 1.25
C ASN A 10 -13.84 14.63 0.46
N LEU A 11 -13.62 15.78 1.13
CA LEU A 11 -13.00 16.96 0.50
C LEU A 11 -11.53 16.75 0.09
N LEU A 12 -10.87 15.72 0.58
CA LEU A 12 -9.51 15.34 0.20
C LEU A 12 -9.48 14.34 -0.96
N ASN A 13 -10.63 14.07 -1.59
CA ASN A 13 -10.79 13.01 -2.60
C ASN A 13 -10.46 11.60 -2.10
N LEU A 14 -10.51 11.37 -0.79
CA LEU A 14 -10.37 10.04 -0.20
C LEU A 14 -11.76 9.40 -0.05
N PRO A 15 -11.93 8.08 -0.27
CA PRO A 15 -13.21 7.43 -0.12
C PRO A 15 -13.68 7.50 1.33
N SER A 16 -14.83 8.10 1.59
CA SER A 16 -15.44 8.14 2.92
C SER A 16 -16.35 6.94 3.16
N GLN A 17 -16.98 6.42 2.11
CA GLN A 17 -17.82 5.22 2.17
C GLN A 17 -17.79 4.47 0.83
N VAL A 18 -17.71 3.16 0.92
CA VAL A 18 -17.98 2.22 -0.19
C VAL A 18 -19.24 1.43 0.17
N LYS A 19 -20.23 1.44 -0.72
CA LYS A 19 -21.49 0.72 -0.56
C LYS A 19 -21.62 -0.35 -1.64
N PHE A 20 -21.91 -1.55 -1.24
CA PHE A 20 -22.13 -2.70 -2.12
C PHE A 20 -23.61 -2.89 -2.42
N SER A 21 -23.91 -3.57 -3.53
CA SER A 21 -25.28 -3.82 -3.99
C SER A 21 -26.14 -4.61 -3.00
N ASP A 22 -25.51 -5.41 -2.12
CA ASP A 22 -26.18 -6.18 -1.07
C ASP A 22 -26.45 -5.38 0.21
N GLY A 23 -26.13 -4.06 0.21
CA GLY A 23 -26.27 -3.18 1.36
C GLY A 23 -25.09 -3.21 2.34
N SER A 24 -24.08 -4.05 2.12
CA SER A 24 -22.83 -4.01 2.89
C SER A 24 -22.13 -2.68 2.68
N THR A 25 -21.40 -2.19 3.70
CA THR A 25 -20.66 -0.92 3.61
C THR A 25 -19.29 -1.04 4.22
N ILE A 26 -18.35 -0.27 3.66
CA ILE A 26 -17.06 0.05 4.28
C ILE A 26 -17.03 1.56 4.46
N THR A 27 -16.74 2.03 5.65
CA THR A 27 -16.68 3.46 5.98
C THR A 27 -15.29 3.79 6.52
N TYR A 28 -14.70 4.86 6.01
CA TYR A 28 -13.37 5.32 6.40
C TYR A 28 -13.45 6.66 7.12
N THR A 29 -12.63 6.84 8.14
CA THR A 29 -12.44 8.11 8.85
C THR A 29 -11.00 8.52 8.75
N TYR A 30 -10.76 9.77 8.38
CA TYR A 30 -9.43 10.34 8.21
C TYR A 30 -9.23 11.55 9.12
N GLY A 31 -7.98 11.83 9.45
CA GLY A 31 -7.55 13.10 9.98
C GLY A 31 -7.65 14.23 8.93
N ALA A 32 -7.47 15.46 9.37
CA ALA A 32 -7.45 16.61 8.47
C ALA A 32 -6.29 16.59 7.46
N ASP A 33 -5.24 15.87 7.76
CA ASP A 33 -4.06 15.62 6.94
C ASP A 33 -4.20 14.46 5.95
N GLY A 34 -5.36 13.75 5.99
CA GLY A 34 -5.64 12.60 5.15
C GLY A 34 -5.14 11.25 5.71
N VAL A 35 -4.56 11.24 6.90
CA VAL A 35 -4.16 9.99 7.57
C VAL A 35 -5.40 9.20 7.95
N LYS A 36 -5.46 7.92 7.57
CA LYS A 36 -6.56 7.03 7.92
C LYS A 36 -6.53 6.70 9.41
N LEU A 37 -7.62 7.00 10.11
CA LEU A 37 -7.76 6.80 11.55
C LEU A 37 -8.64 5.59 11.87
N ARG A 38 -9.64 5.29 11.03
CA ARG A 38 -10.58 4.20 11.27
C ARG A 38 -11.16 3.65 9.99
N THR A 39 -11.34 2.34 9.94
CA THR A 39 -12.15 1.64 8.95
C THR A 39 -13.24 0.84 9.64
N VAL A 40 -14.48 0.92 9.16
CA VAL A 40 -15.61 0.14 9.66
C VAL A 40 -16.20 -0.70 8.52
N HIS A 41 -16.06 -2.00 8.62
CA HIS A 41 -16.67 -2.95 7.70
C HIS A 41 -18.01 -3.43 8.29
N LYS A 42 -19.14 -3.19 7.60
CA LYS A 42 -20.47 -3.75 7.92
C LYS A 42 -20.84 -4.72 6.81
N ILE A 43 -20.62 -5.99 7.03
CA ILE A 43 -20.76 -7.04 6.02
C ILE A 43 -21.57 -8.20 6.59
N GLY A 44 -22.68 -8.57 5.92
CA GLY A 44 -23.49 -9.71 6.33
C GLY A 44 -24.04 -9.62 7.76
N GLY A 45 -24.32 -8.40 8.25
CA GLY A 45 -24.77 -8.17 9.62
C GLY A 45 -23.66 -8.11 10.67
N VAL A 46 -22.41 -8.40 10.29
CA VAL A 46 -21.24 -8.29 11.17
C VAL A 46 -20.59 -6.94 10.99
N THR A 47 -20.22 -6.29 12.10
CA THR A 47 -19.45 -5.06 12.09
C THR A 47 -18.05 -5.34 12.63
N THR A 48 -17.03 -5.00 11.85
CA THR A 48 -15.63 -5.02 12.27
C THR A 48 -15.06 -3.60 12.18
N THR A 49 -14.50 -3.11 13.26
CA THR A 49 -13.87 -1.79 13.33
C THR A 49 -12.36 -1.96 13.47
N THR A 50 -11.61 -1.30 12.61
CA THR A 50 -10.16 -1.20 12.71
C THR A 50 -9.78 0.25 13.00
N ASP A 51 -9.06 0.48 14.09
CA ASP A 51 -8.52 1.80 14.46
C ASP A 51 -7.00 1.79 14.23
N TYR A 52 -6.49 2.88 13.66
CA TYR A 52 -5.09 3.08 13.35
C TYR A 52 -4.53 4.17 14.27
N CYS A 53 -3.67 3.76 15.19
CA CYS A 53 -3.02 4.66 16.15
C CYS A 53 -1.51 4.61 15.89
N ASP A 54 -1.07 5.39 14.91
CA ASP A 54 0.30 5.35 14.39
C ASP A 54 0.64 3.92 13.92
N ASN A 55 1.59 3.25 14.54
CA ASN A 55 1.99 1.89 14.22
C ASN A 55 1.23 0.80 15.01
N VAL A 56 0.27 1.16 15.86
CA VAL A 56 -0.58 0.22 16.59
C VAL A 56 -1.94 0.11 15.95
N ILE A 57 -2.31 -1.11 15.57
CA ILE A 57 -3.61 -1.43 14.97
C ILE A 57 -4.50 -2.09 16.02
N TYR A 58 -5.70 -1.52 16.18
CA TYR A 58 -6.75 -2.08 17.03
C TYR A 58 -7.84 -2.71 16.17
N GLU A 59 -8.40 -3.79 16.63
CA GLU A 59 -9.58 -4.40 16.03
C GLU A 59 -10.68 -4.54 17.09
N ASN A 60 -11.84 -3.95 16.83
CA ASN A 60 -12.98 -3.90 17.75
C ASN A 60 -12.59 -3.40 19.16
N GLY A 61 -11.73 -2.38 19.22
CA GLY A 61 -11.26 -1.78 20.47
C GLY A 61 -10.15 -2.54 21.19
N THR A 62 -9.71 -3.69 20.66
CA THR A 62 -8.60 -4.48 21.23
C THR A 62 -7.35 -4.28 20.40
N ALA A 63 -6.21 -3.99 21.06
CA ALA A 63 -4.93 -3.86 20.38
C ALA A 63 -4.53 -5.22 19.76
N LYS A 64 -4.40 -5.23 18.43
CA LYS A 64 -4.18 -6.44 17.64
C LYS A 64 -2.71 -6.64 17.30
N GLN A 65 -2.09 -5.61 16.73
CA GLN A 65 -0.71 -5.70 16.27
C GLN A 65 0.01 -4.36 16.36
N LEU A 66 1.32 -4.45 16.55
CA LEU A 66 2.27 -3.35 16.49
C LEU A 66 3.11 -3.52 15.23
N LEU A 67 3.00 -2.59 14.28
CA LEU A 67 3.78 -2.59 13.04
C LEU A 67 5.22 -2.14 13.33
N THR A 68 6.17 -2.77 12.63
CA THR A 68 7.59 -2.42 12.67
C THR A 68 8.14 -2.37 11.24
N GLU A 69 9.35 -1.87 11.04
CA GLU A 69 10.00 -1.86 9.72
C GLU A 69 10.22 -3.28 9.17
N GLU A 70 10.49 -4.23 10.05
CA GLU A 70 10.82 -5.61 9.70
C GLU A 70 9.60 -6.55 9.68
N GLY A 71 8.42 -6.07 10.11
CA GLY A 71 7.23 -6.91 10.20
C GLY A 71 6.21 -6.38 11.18
N TYR A 72 5.73 -7.23 12.09
CA TYR A 72 4.82 -6.83 13.16
C TYR A 72 4.94 -7.72 14.39
N VAL A 73 4.43 -7.21 15.51
CA VAL A 73 4.24 -7.99 16.74
C VAL A 73 2.74 -8.22 16.92
N SER A 74 2.34 -9.47 17.03
CA SER A 74 0.98 -9.82 17.47
C SER A 74 0.84 -9.52 18.96
N LEU A 75 -0.08 -8.63 19.33
CA LEU A 75 -0.23 -8.18 20.72
C LEU A 75 -1.01 -9.16 21.59
N SER A 76 -1.73 -10.11 20.99
CA SER A 76 -2.49 -11.13 21.70
C SER A 76 -1.59 -12.19 22.35
N ASP A 77 -0.53 -12.61 21.65
CA ASP A 77 0.38 -13.66 22.07
C ASP A 77 1.84 -13.20 22.19
N LYS A 78 2.10 -11.92 21.89
CA LYS A 78 3.42 -11.24 21.95
C LYS A 78 4.47 -11.90 21.04
N LYS A 79 4.05 -12.48 19.91
CA LYS A 79 4.94 -13.07 18.93
C LYS A 79 5.36 -12.07 17.87
N TYR A 80 6.62 -12.21 17.43
CA TYR A 80 7.18 -11.44 16.33
C TYR A 80 6.95 -12.17 15.02
N HIS A 81 6.58 -11.40 13.99
CA HIS A 81 6.39 -11.86 12.62
C HIS A 81 7.23 -10.98 11.71
N TYR A 82 8.00 -11.59 10.81
CA TYR A 82 8.96 -10.90 9.97
C TYR A 82 8.54 -10.94 8.51
N TYR A 83 8.78 -9.83 7.80
CA TYR A 83 8.54 -9.70 6.38
C TYR A 83 9.83 -9.90 5.58
N LEU A 84 9.84 -10.89 4.68
CA LEU A 84 10.85 -10.98 3.64
C LEU A 84 10.32 -10.23 2.43
N LYS A 85 10.93 -9.09 2.15
CA LYS A 85 10.52 -8.17 1.09
C LYS A 85 11.40 -8.33 -0.14
N ASP A 86 10.84 -8.09 -1.32
CA ASP A 86 11.64 -7.92 -2.53
C ASP A 86 12.15 -6.47 -2.67
N HIS A 87 12.86 -6.19 -3.77
CA HIS A 87 13.48 -4.89 -4.05
C HIS A 87 12.48 -3.73 -4.17
N GLN A 88 11.19 -4.00 -4.33
CA GLN A 88 10.12 -3.01 -4.39
C GLN A 88 9.37 -2.86 -3.05
N GLY A 89 9.81 -3.56 -2.01
CA GLY A 89 9.14 -3.56 -0.71
C GLY A 89 7.88 -4.43 -0.67
N ASN A 90 7.69 -5.31 -1.65
CA ASN A 90 6.57 -6.26 -1.63
C ASN A 90 6.80 -7.31 -0.56
N ASN A 91 5.84 -7.53 0.33
CA ASN A 91 5.90 -8.59 1.33
C ASN A 91 5.73 -9.94 0.64
N ARG A 92 6.85 -10.62 0.37
CA ARG A 92 6.88 -11.91 -0.34
C ARG A 92 6.63 -13.09 0.57
N VAL A 93 7.20 -13.05 1.78
CA VAL A 93 7.03 -14.10 2.78
C VAL A 93 6.84 -13.46 4.14
N VAL A 94 5.95 -14.03 4.94
CA VAL A 94 5.83 -13.75 6.37
C VAL A 94 6.31 -14.98 7.13
N THR A 95 7.19 -14.76 8.09
CA THR A 95 7.70 -15.84 8.96
C THR A 95 7.39 -15.53 10.42
N ASP A 96 7.24 -16.56 11.20
CA ASP A 96 7.22 -16.47 12.67
C ASP A 96 8.64 -16.19 13.22
N GLN A 97 8.73 -15.98 14.52
CA GLN A 97 10.00 -15.72 15.21
C GLN A 97 10.97 -16.92 15.21
N ALA A 98 10.51 -18.11 14.88
CA ALA A 98 11.35 -19.31 14.74
C ALA A 98 11.82 -19.54 13.28
N GLY A 99 11.39 -18.67 12.35
CA GLY A 99 11.68 -18.77 10.93
C GLY A 99 10.72 -19.69 10.16
N GLY A 100 9.64 -20.15 10.80
CA GLY A 100 8.57 -20.89 10.15
C GLY A 100 7.79 -20.00 9.19
N MET A 101 7.57 -20.47 7.96
CA MET A 101 6.79 -19.72 6.97
C MET A 101 5.30 -19.77 7.33
N GLU A 102 4.69 -18.58 7.51
CA GLU A 102 3.26 -18.44 7.80
C GLU A 102 2.45 -18.06 6.55
N GLU A 103 3.05 -17.24 5.68
CA GLU A 103 2.41 -16.76 4.45
C GLU A 103 3.46 -16.56 3.35
N ALA A 104 3.11 -16.88 2.11
CA ALA A 104 3.90 -16.53 0.94
C ALA A 104 3.01 -15.91 -0.13
N ASN A 105 3.41 -14.74 -0.65
CA ASN A 105 2.64 -13.96 -1.62
C ASN A 105 3.36 -13.85 -2.96
N TYR A 106 2.59 -14.04 -4.02
CA TYR A 106 3.02 -13.88 -5.40
C TYR A 106 2.15 -12.82 -6.06
N TYR A 107 2.79 -11.87 -6.76
CA TYR A 107 2.10 -10.73 -7.34
C TYR A 107 2.23 -10.70 -8.85
N TYR A 108 1.16 -10.28 -9.53
CA TYR A 108 1.26 -9.76 -10.89
C TYR A 108 2.05 -8.45 -10.89
N PRO A 109 2.62 -8.01 -12.03
CA PRO A 109 3.41 -6.78 -12.11
C PRO A 109 2.72 -5.54 -11.52
N PHE A 110 1.40 -5.42 -11.68
CA PHE A 110 0.60 -4.33 -11.12
C PHE A 110 0.09 -4.60 -9.69
N GLY A 111 0.67 -5.55 -8.98
CA GLY A 111 0.38 -5.76 -7.56
C GLY A 111 -0.85 -6.62 -7.24
N GLY A 112 -1.58 -7.08 -8.26
CA GLY A 112 -2.63 -8.06 -8.04
C GLY A 112 -2.05 -9.33 -7.43
N VAL A 113 -2.65 -9.86 -6.35
CA VAL A 113 -2.21 -11.11 -5.73
C VAL A 113 -2.56 -12.27 -6.66
N PHE A 114 -1.53 -12.94 -7.18
CA PHE A 114 -1.68 -14.10 -8.04
C PHE A 114 -1.96 -15.37 -7.23
N LEU A 115 -1.19 -15.55 -6.17
CA LEU A 115 -1.29 -16.68 -5.27
C LEU A 115 -0.86 -16.22 -3.88
N SER A 116 -1.62 -16.59 -2.87
CA SER A 116 -1.22 -16.47 -1.47
C SER A 116 -1.33 -17.86 -0.84
N ASN A 117 -0.19 -18.37 -0.36
CA ASN A 117 -0.13 -19.64 0.38
C ASN A 117 0.01 -19.29 1.86
N GLY A 118 -0.80 -19.91 2.70
CA GLY A 118 -0.82 -19.67 4.13
C GLY A 118 -2.17 -19.11 4.60
N ASN A 119 -2.17 -18.51 5.77
CA ASN A 119 -3.41 -18.18 6.48
C ASN A 119 -3.90 -16.74 6.25
N ASP A 120 -3.32 -15.97 5.31
CA ASP A 120 -3.61 -14.54 5.12
C ASP A 120 -3.55 -13.77 6.46
N VAL A 121 -2.41 -13.89 7.13
CA VAL A 121 -2.22 -13.50 8.54
C VAL A 121 -2.14 -11.99 8.76
N GLN A 122 -1.91 -11.23 7.69
CA GLN A 122 -1.78 -9.77 7.75
C GLN A 122 -2.21 -9.09 6.44
N ALA A 123 -2.57 -7.81 6.51
CA ALA A 123 -3.11 -7.06 5.39
C ALA A 123 -2.06 -6.39 4.48
N TYR A 124 -0.82 -6.23 4.94
CA TYR A 124 0.22 -5.49 4.22
C TYR A 124 0.90 -6.37 3.16
N LYS A 125 0.74 -6.04 1.88
CA LYS A 125 1.13 -6.89 0.74
C LYS A 125 2.08 -6.18 -0.22
N TYR A 126 1.60 -5.80 -1.39
CA TYR A 126 2.35 -5.14 -2.47
C TYR A 126 2.86 -3.76 -2.03
N ASN A 127 4.14 -3.47 -2.27
CA ASN A 127 4.86 -2.28 -1.78
C ASN A 127 4.71 -2.04 -0.26
N GLY A 128 4.41 -3.09 0.52
CA GLY A 128 4.13 -2.96 1.94
C GLY A 128 2.83 -2.21 2.26
N LYS A 129 1.92 -2.03 1.29
CA LYS A 129 0.66 -1.32 1.47
C LYS A 129 -0.44 -2.23 1.99
N GLU A 130 -1.35 -1.66 2.77
CA GLU A 130 -2.52 -2.37 3.27
C GLU A 130 -3.48 -2.69 2.14
N LEU A 131 -3.85 -3.96 2.00
CA LEU A 131 -4.81 -4.48 1.04
C LEU A 131 -6.15 -4.74 1.73
N ASP A 132 -7.20 -4.03 1.34
CA ASP A 132 -8.56 -4.35 1.73
C ASP A 132 -9.18 -5.36 0.75
N THR A 133 -9.29 -6.61 1.19
CA THR A 133 -9.86 -7.72 0.39
C THR A 133 -11.35 -7.90 0.61
N LYS A 134 -11.95 -7.16 1.55
CA LYS A 134 -13.35 -7.39 1.95
C LYS A 134 -14.31 -7.23 0.77
N LYS A 135 -15.20 -8.20 0.62
CA LYS A 135 -16.18 -8.24 -0.49
C LYS A 135 -15.56 -8.16 -1.90
N GLY A 136 -14.29 -8.56 -2.05
CA GLY A 136 -13.56 -8.50 -3.31
C GLY A 136 -13.18 -7.07 -3.72
N LEU A 137 -13.10 -6.14 -2.77
CA LEU A 137 -12.68 -4.76 -3.02
C LEU A 137 -11.28 -4.72 -3.64
N ASN A 138 -10.30 -5.39 -2.99
CA ASN A 138 -8.92 -5.55 -3.43
C ASN A 138 -8.24 -4.21 -3.77
N TRP A 139 -8.38 -3.24 -2.86
CA TRP A 139 -7.74 -1.93 -2.98
C TRP A 139 -6.57 -1.83 -2.02
N TYR A 140 -5.51 -1.18 -2.50
CA TYR A 140 -4.34 -0.84 -1.69
C TYR A 140 -4.43 0.62 -1.24
N ASP A 141 -4.25 0.85 0.04
CA ASP A 141 -4.15 2.18 0.62
C ASP A 141 -2.72 2.73 0.50
N TYR A 142 -2.53 3.77 -0.32
CA TYR A 142 -1.26 4.48 -0.45
C TYR A 142 -1.23 5.79 0.33
N GLY A 143 -2.28 6.08 1.11
CA GLY A 143 -2.44 7.30 1.88
C GLY A 143 -3.15 8.39 1.10
N ALA A 144 -2.51 9.00 0.09
CA ALA A 144 -3.15 10.04 -0.71
C ALA A 144 -4.20 9.52 -1.70
N ARG A 145 -4.12 8.25 -2.10
CA ARG A 145 -5.03 7.61 -3.06
C ARG A 145 -5.21 6.12 -2.76
N GLU A 146 -6.38 5.60 -3.14
CA GLU A 146 -6.61 4.15 -3.21
C GLU A 146 -6.24 3.63 -4.60
N TYR A 147 -5.55 2.49 -4.63
CA TYR A 147 -5.08 1.83 -5.85
C TYR A 147 -5.81 0.52 -6.11
N ASP A 148 -6.39 0.36 -7.28
CA ASP A 148 -6.99 -0.90 -7.75
C ASP A 148 -5.98 -1.67 -8.61
N ALA A 149 -5.36 -2.70 -8.04
CA ALA A 149 -4.38 -3.53 -8.74
C ALA A 149 -4.98 -4.36 -9.88
N VAL A 150 -6.29 -4.63 -9.87
CA VAL A 150 -6.98 -5.35 -10.93
C VAL A 150 -7.11 -4.47 -12.18
N LEU A 151 -7.35 -3.17 -11.98
CA LEU A 151 -7.42 -2.18 -13.06
C LEU A 151 -6.04 -1.60 -13.42
N GLY A 152 -5.05 -1.72 -12.53
CA GLY A 152 -3.73 -1.07 -12.65
C GLY A 152 -3.83 0.45 -12.61
N ARG A 153 -4.78 1.00 -11.83
CA ARG A 153 -5.16 2.42 -11.85
C ARG A 153 -5.49 2.95 -10.45
N TRP A 154 -5.28 4.26 -10.30
CA TRP A 154 -5.80 5.01 -9.18
C TRP A 154 -7.30 5.29 -9.35
N HIS A 155 -8.04 5.36 -8.24
CA HIS A 155 -9.46 5.69 -8.24
C HIS A 155 -9.74 7.17 -8.44
N VAL A 156 -8.80 8.03 -8.04
CA VAL A 156 -8.92 9.48 -8.11
C VAL A 156 -7.75 10.08 -8.88
N MET A 157 -7.92 11.31 -9.34
CA MET A 157 -6.90 12.05 -10.06
C MET A 157 -5.68 12.31 -9.16
N ASP A 158 -4.50 12.27 -9.75
CA ASP A 158 -3.24 12.58 -9.08
C ASP A 158 -3.25 14.01 -8.54
N PRO A 159 -3.06 14.24 -7.22
CA PRO A 159 -2.92 15.58 -6.68
C PRO A 159 -1.70 16.32 -7.24
N SER A 160 -0.70 15.61 -7.76
CA SER A 160 0.47 16.16 -8.44
C SER A 160 0.36 16.19 -9.97
N SER A 161 -0.84 15.97 -10.55
CA SER A 161 -1.05 15.83 -12.00
C SER A 161 -0.52 17.01 -12.83
N GLU A 162 -0.50 18.21 -12.28
CA GLU A 162 0.05 19.39 -12.94
C GLU A 162 1.57 19.29 -13.24
N LYS A 163 2.28 18.38 -12.57
CA LYS A 163 3.68 18.10 -12.82
C LYS A 163 3.91 17.15 -14.02
N TYR A 164 2.85 16.44 -14.44
CA TYR A 164 2.96 15.27 -15.33
C TYR A 164 2.02 15.34 -16.54
N TYR A 165 2.05 16.43 -17.31
CA TYR A 165 1.13 16.68 -18.44
C TYR A 165 1.08 15.60 -19.51
N GLY A 166 2.14 14.82 -19.68
CA GLY A 166 2.22 13.75 -20.69
C GLY A 166 1.66 12.42 -20.26
N VAL A 167 1.09 12.31 -19.04
CA VAL A 167 0.64 11.04 -18.45
C VAL A 167 -0.78 11.21 -17.91
N SER A 168 -1.62 10.19 -18.08
CA SER A 168 -2.95 10.20 -17.46
C SER A 168 -2.85 10.32 -15.94
N PRO A 169 -3.63 11.21 -15.28
CA PRO A 169 -3.59 11.39 -13.83
C PRO A 169 -4.05 10.17 -13.02
N TYR A 170 -4.59 9.15 -13.67
CA TYR A 170 -5.01 7.89 -13.05
C TYR A 170 -4.00 6.76 -13.23
N THR A 171 -2.87 7.02 -13.90
CA THR A 171 -1.87 5.99 -14.22
C THR A 171 -1.01 5.67 -13.01
N TYR A 172 -0.91 4.39 -12.65
CA TYR A 172 0.04 3.90 -11.66
C TYR A 172 1.44 3.75 -12.27
N CYS A 173 2.45 4.34 -11.62
CA CYS A 173 3.87 4.21 -11.97
C CYS A 173 4.17 4.38 -13.47
N LYS A 174 3.46 5.29 -14.17
CA LYS A 174 3.58 5.52 -15.64
C LYS A 174 3.48 4.25 -16.47
N ASN A 175 2.65 3.30 -16.06
CA ASN A 175 2.50 1.95 -16.62
C ASN A 175 3.80 1.11 -16.61
N ASN A 176 4.73 1.38 -15.71
CA ASN A 176 5.97 0.63 -15.55
C ASN A 176 6.21 0.23 -14.08
N PRO A 177 5.33 -0.61 -13.50
CA PRO A 177 5.39 -0.98 -12.08
C PRO A 177 6.55 -1.91 -11.73
N ILE A 178 7.30 -2.43 -12.72
CA ILE A 178 8.49 -3.25 -12.48
C ILE A 178 9.70 -2.40 -12.08
N LEU A 179 9.82 -1.21 -12.67
CA LEU A 179 10.95 -0.31 -12.42
C LEU A 179 10.59 0.89 -11.54
N ARG A 180 9.32 1.04 -11.21
CA ARG A 180 8.82 2.18 -10.47
C ARG A 180 7.92 1.76 -9.33
N ILE A 181 7.97 2.55 -8.26
CA ILE A 181 7.05 2.43 -7.13
C ILE A 181 6.47 3.81 -6.83
N ASP A 182 5.26 3.84 -6.30
CA ASP A 182 4.71 5.00 -5.62
C ASP A 182 4.75 4.72 -4.10
N ILE A 183 5.17 5.70 -3.31
CA ILE A 183 5.37 5.50 -1.87
C ILE A 183 4.15 6.00 -1.07
N ASP A 184 3.53 7.06 -1.51
CA ASP A 184 2.49 7.77 -0.74
C ASP A 184 1.23 8.12 -1.55
N GLY A 185 1.14 7.63 -2.79
CA GLY A 185 0.03 7.89 -3.69
C GLY A 185 0.09 9.27 -4.36
N LYS A 186 1.29 9.87 -4.53
CA LYS A 186 1.49 11.19 -5.16
C LYS A 186 2.54 11.18 -6.25
N ASP A 187 3.74 10.76 -5.93
CA ASP A 187 4.88 10.79 -6.85
C ASP A 187 5.46 9.38 -7.02
N ASP A 188 5.84 9.03 -8.23
CA ASP A 188 6.46 7.74 -8.54
C ASP A 188 7.98 7.86 -8.66
N TYR A 189 8.67 6.82 -8.19
CA TYR A 189 10.13 6.74 -8.09
C TYR A 189 10.66 5.56 -8.89
N VAL A 190 11.86 5.67 -9.42
CA VAL A 190 12.57 4.53 -10.00
C VAL A 190 13.21 3.72 -8.89
N VAL A 191 13.07 2.42 -8.94
CA VAL A 191 13.73 1.49 -8.03
C VAL A 191 14.70 0.62 -8.80
N ASN A 192 15.92 0.44 -8.27
CA ASN A 192 16.90 -0.47 -8.86
C ASN A 192 16.79 -1.88 -8.23
N LYS A 193 17.52 -2.84 -8.81
CA LYS A 193 17.54 -4.24 -8.36
C LYS A 193 17.97 -4.45 -6.90
N ASN A 194 18.61 -3.46 -6.29
CA ASN A 194 19.07 -3.49 -4.90
C ASN A 194 18.08 -2.81 -3.93
N GLY A 195 16.92 -2.35 -4.43
CA GLY A 195 15.90 -1.65 -3.63
C GLY A 195 16.20 -0.17 -3.38
N TYR A 196 17.23 0.41 -3.99
CA TYR A 196 17.45 1.85 -3.88
C TYR A 196 16.42 2.61 -4.72
N VAL A 197 15.82 3.63 -4.11
CA VAL A 197 14.75 4.44 -4.67
C VAL A 197 15.31 5.78 -5.13
N PHE A 198 14.97 6.18 -6.36
CA PHE A 198 15.45 7.44 -6.96
C PHE A 198 14.25 8.27 -7.40
N PHE A 199 14.21 9.54 -6.98
CA PHE A 199 13.25 10.50 -7.52
C PHE A 199 13.61 10.84 -8.97
N TRP A 200 12.73 10.52 -9.92
CA TRP A 200 12.96 10.83 -11.33
C TRP A 200 12.66 12.32 -11.62
N LYS A 201 13.53 13.21 -11.15
CA LYS A 201 13.50 14.64 -11.55
C LYS A 201 14.38 14.91 -12.79
N ILE A 202 14.53 13.89 -13.66
CA ILE A 202 15.50 14.00 -14.75
C ILE A 202 14.78 13.92 -16.10
N GLN A 203 14.25 15.03 -16.55
CA GLN A 203 13.96 15.18 -17.98
C GLN A 203 15.20 15.54 -18.82
N ASN A 204 16.34 15.93 -18.21
CA ASN A 204 17.52 16.41 -18.94
C ASN A 204 18.90 16.14 -18.30
N MET A 205 19.06 15.17 -17.40
CA MET A 205 20.40 14.86 -16.87
C MET A 205 21.10 13.74 -17.67
N LYS A 206 22.40 13.91 -17.96
CA LYS A 206 23.23 12.88 -18.59
C LYS A 206 23.52 11.74 -17.60
N ILE A 207 23.68 10.52 -18.08
CA ILE A 207 23.93 9.30 -17.28
C ILE A 207 25.04 9.49 -16.22
N ARG A 208 26.10 10.27 -16.53
CA ARG A 208 27.19 10.57 -15.59
C ARG A 208 26.77 11.39 -14.36
N GLU A 209 25.73 12.21 -14.47
CA GLU A 209 25.22 13.02 -13.36
C GLU A 209 24.39 12.18 -12.40
N ILE A 210 23.75 11.13 -12.93
CA ILE A 210 23.00 10.13 -12.13
C ILE A 210 23.99 9.31 -11.28
N GLU A 211 25.09 8.86 -11.86
CA GLU A 211 26.15 8.12 -11.16
C GLU A 211 26.76 8.96 -10.03
N PHE A 212 26.93 10.26 -10.24
CA PHE A 212 27.47 11.19 -9.25
C PHE A 212 26.50 11.36 -8.04
N ILE A 213 25.20 11.50 -8.27
CA ILE A 213 24.20 11.61 -7.21
C ILE A 213 24.17 10.32 -6.39
N ILE A 214 24.19 9.16 -7.03
CA ILE A 214 24.26 7.84 -6.38
C ILE A 214 25.51 7.74 -5.50
N LEU A 215 26.65 8.21 -5.98
CA LEU A 215 27.92 8.18 -5.26
C LEU A 215 27.89 9.08 -4.02
N MET A 216 27.31 10.27 -4.12
CA MET A 216 27.23 11.24 -3.01
C MET A 216 26.24 10.80 -1.93
N GLU A 217 25.12 10.18 -2.27
CA GLU A 217 24.18 9.62 -1.30
C GLU A 217 24.77 8.43 -0.53
N ASN A 218 25.56 7.59 -1.21
CA ASN A 218 26.28 6.48 -0.55
C ASN A 218 27.37 6.96 0.41
N ILE A 219 28.03 8.09 0.13
CA ILE A 219 29.03 8.70 1.02
C ILE A 219 28.37 9.29 2.28
N ASN A 220 27.17 9.86 2.14
CA ASN A 220 26.45 10.45 3.28
C ASN A 220 25.81 9.41 4.21
N ARG A 221 25.60 8.17 3.75
CA ARG A 221 25.10 7.05 4.59
C ARG A 221 26.21 6.25 5.29
N SER A 222 27.48 6.50 4.93
CA SER A 222 28.64 5.85 5.55
C SER A 222 29.33 6.71 6.64
N ARG A 223 28.69 7.80 7.04
CA ARG A 223 29.05 8.65 8.16
C ARG A 223 27.90 8.68 9.18
#